data_e562767d423683f2deda9dd828371d56
#
_entry.id   e562767d423683f2deda9dd828371d56
#
_cell.length_a   1.000
_cell.length_b   1.000
_cell.length_c   1.000
_cell.angle_alpha   90.00
_cell.angle_beta   90.00
_cell.angle_gamma   90.00
#
_symmetry.space_group_name_H-M   'P 1'
#
loop_
_entity.id
_entity.type
_entity.pdbx_description
1 polymer ?
#
loop_
_entity_poly.entity_id
_entity_poly.type
_entity_poly.pdbx_seq_one_letter_code
_entity_poly.pdbx_strand_id
1 'polypeptide(L)'
;MRVNTRGLLSATAIMLVLVISSAAWAQHKHTQSGQKKAGMPGMKSEMSEMMKSPHHMLMMAHMKSMSEFARTLRDQAVKPEALDVEFARANVAELRHNLDAMEAIHQKHMQTMSAEMKSKMQMMMEKMGKERAMVKDQVIALETDVQSNTPDSKQVAAHTNALLKHFGMMSKMHGGNKAGKKMAMKKKMDMKM
;
A
#
# COMPACT_ATOMS: atom_id res chain seq x y z
N MET A 1 47.50 38.84 19.26
CA MET A 1 46.25 39.04 20.04
C MET A 1 45.53 37.71 20.18
N ARG A 2 45.37 37.28 21.41
CA ARG A 2 44.68 36.04 21.81
C ARG A 2 43.18 36.29 21.84
N VAL A 3 42.33 35.43 21.30
CA VAL A 3 40.98 35.19 21.84
C VAL A 3 40.66 33.68 21.77
N ASN A 4 40.69 33.09 22.93
CA ASN A 4 40.07 31.81 23.25
C ASN A 4 38.55 31.99 23.36
N THR A 5 37.77 31.13 22.80
CA THR A 5 36.41 30.86 23.32
C THR A 5 36.13 29.35 23.28
N ARG A 6 36.18 28.78 24.46
CA ARG A 6 35.60 27.48 24.86
C ARG A 6 34.09 27.66 24.91
N GLY A 7 33.34 26.81 24.29
CA GLY A 7 31.88 26.73 24.38
C GLY A 7 31.46 25.27 24.42
N LEU A 8 31.35 24.80 25.58
CA LEU A 8 30.38 23.92 26.27
C LEU A 8 29.57 22.95 25.41
N LEU A 9 29.91 21.70 25.62
CA LEU A 9 29.07 20.51 25.41
C LEU A 9 27.86 20.56 26.36
N SER A 10 26.65 20.51 25.82
CA SER A 10 25.42 20.17 26.56
C SER A 10 24.91 18.85 26.05
N ALA A 11 25.26 17.79 26.75
CA ALA A 11 24.66 16.46 26.60
C ALA A 11 23.35 16.44 27.40
N THR A 12 22.21 16.51 26.70
CA THR A 12 20.90 16.20 27.29
C THR A 12 20.57 14.74 27.02
N ALA A 13 20.82 13.90 28.03
CA ALA A 13 20.34 12.53 28.07
C ALA A 13 18.84 12.52 28.34
N ILE A 14 18.03 12.14 27.34
CA ILE A 14 16.61 11.85 27.51
C ILE A 14 16.48 10.39 27.88
N MET A 15 16.24 10.13 29.17
CA MET A 15 15.81 8.81 29.67
C MET A 15 14.38 8.56 29.22
N LEU A 16 14.20 7.61 28.31
CA LEU A 16 12.89 7.09 27.93
C LEU A 16 12.53 5.95 28.89
N VAL A 17 11.62 6.23 29.83
CA VAL A 17 11.05 5.23 30.74
C VAL A 17 10.00 4.42 29.96
N LEU A 18 10.34 3.18 29.62
CA LEU A 18 9.42 2.18 29.07
C LEU A 18 8.58 1.58 30.19
N VAL A 19 7.35 2.05 30.34
CA VAL A 19 6.34 1.40 31.19
C VAL A 19 5.73 0.26 30.39
N ILE A 20 6.15 -0.97 30.69
CA ILE A 20 5.58 -2.19 30.14
C ILE A 20 4.31 -2.51 30.95
N SER A 21 3.15 -2.12 30.45
CA SER A 21 1.87 -2.56 30.97
C SER A 21 1.53 -3.94 30.39
N SER A 22 1.75 -4.98 31.18
CA SER A 22 1.30 -6.34 30.90
C SER A 22 -0.23 -6.41 31.07
N ALA A 23 -0.97 -6.23 29.99
CA ALA A 23 -2.40 -6.49 29.94
C ALA A 23 -2.64 -7.98 29.68
N ALA A 24 -3.31 -8.64 30.63
CA ALA A 24 -3.70 -10.03 30.62
C ALA A 24 -4.54 -10.38 29.36
N TRP A 25 -4.08 -11.37 28.63
CA TRP A 25 -4.84 -11.99 27.53
C TRP A 25 -5.91 -12.90 28.12
N ALA A 26 -7.13 -12.39 28.22
CA ALA A 26 -8.29 -13.23 28.48
C ALA A 26 -8.53 -14.11 27.24
N GLN A 27 -8.32 -15.42 27.40
CA GLN A 27 -8.67 -16.44 26.43
C GLN A 27 -10.20 -16.50 26.27
N HIS A 28 -10.75 -15.82 25.27
CA HIS A 28 -12.09 -16.10 24.80
C HIS A 28 -12.07 -17.39 23.97
N LYS A 29 -12.53 -18.50 24.60
CA LYS A 29 -12.93 -19.71 23.87
C LYS A 29 -14.11 -19.33 22.99
N HIS A 30 -13.84 -19.11 21.70
CA HIS A 30 -14.90 -19.03 20.69
C HIS A 30 -15.45 -20.42 20.43
N THR A 31 -16.62 -20.72 21.02
CA THR A 31 -17.48 -21.82 20.60
C THR A 31 -17.89 -21.54 19.17
N GLN A 32 -17.35 -22.33 18.22
CA GLN A 32 -17.79 -22.32 16.83
C GLN A 32 -19.18 -22.95 16.76
N SER A 33 -20.24 -22.18 16.96
CA SER A 33 -21.56 -22.54 16.47
C SER A 33 -21.59 -22.18 14.97
N GLY A 34 -21.80 -23.17 14.13
CA GLY A 34 -21.88 -23.05 12.67
C GLY A 34 -23.12 -22.26 12.22
N GLN A 35 -23.15 -20.97 12.48
CA GLN A 35 -24.08 -20.06 11.83
C GLN A 35 -23.59 -19.79 10.41
N LYS A 36 -24.25 -20.42 9.42
CA LYS A 36 -24.23 -19.96 8.03
C LYS A 36 -24.53 -18.46 8.06
N LYS A 37 -23.52 -17.61 7.81
CA LYS A 37 -23.69 -16.17 7.66
C LYS A 37 -24.64 -15.93 6.49
N ALA A 38 -25.93 -15.80 6.76
CA ALA A 38 -26.88 -15.20 5.84
C ALA A 38 -26.40 -13.76 5.61
N GLY A 39 -25.67 -13.53 4.52
CA GLY A 39 -25.22 -12.22 4.14
C GLY A 39 -26.44 -11.33 3.96
N MET A 40 -26.50 -10.22 4.69
CA MET A 40 -27.56 -9.23 4.55
C MET A 40 -27.73 -8.85 3.07
N PRO A 41 -28.90 -9.05 2.46
CA PRO A 41 -29.09 -8.91 1.01
C PRO A 41 -28.80 -7.47 0.49
N GLY A 42 -28.98 -6.44 1.31
CA GLY A 42 -28.71 -5.03 0.96
C GLY A 42 -27.22 -4.68 0.85
N MET A 43 -26.36 -5.27 1.68
CA MET A 43 -24.95 -4.91 1.76
C MET A 43 -24.12 -5.26 0.50
N LYS A 44 -24.52 -6.31 -0.22
CA LYS A 44 -23.85 -6.70 -1.49
C LYS A 44 -24.18 -5.72 -2.62
N SER A 45 -25.37 -5.16 -2.64
CA SER A 45 -25.81 -4.18 -3.63
C SER A 45 -25.07 -2.85 -3.45
N GLU A 46 -25.08 -2.30 -2.24
CA GLU A 46 -24.41 -1.04 -1.93
C GLU A 46 -22.89 -1.09 -2.18
N MET A 47 -22.24 -2.19 -1.78
CA MET A 47 -20.82 -2.39 -2.05
C MET A 47 -20.54 -2.50 -3.56
N SER A 48 -21.43 -3.14 -4.32
CA SER A 48 -21.30 -3.26 -5.78
C SER A 48 -21.41 -1.89 -6.47
N GLU A 49 -22.30 -1.03 -6.01
CA GLU A 49 -22.45 0.32 -6.54
C GLU A 49 -21.25 1.21 -6.20
N MET A 50 -20.78 1.14 -4.95
CA MET A 50 -19.57 1.84 -4.54
C MET A 50 -18.36 1.45 -5.40
N MET A 51 -18.20 0.15 -5.71
CA MET A 51 -17.12 -0.35 -6.57
C MET A 51 -17.24 0.15 -8.04
N LYS A 52 -18.42 0.59 -8.46
CA LYS A 52 -18.66 1.18 -9.77
C LYS A 52 -18.61 2.71 -9.77
N SER A 53 -18.43 3.33 -8.59
CA SER A 53 -18.38 4.78 -8.50
C SER A 53 -17.20 5.35 -9.30
N PRO A 54 -17.36 6.53 -9.94
CA PRO A 54 -16.26 7.17 -10.67
C PRO A 54 -15.00 7.36 -9.82
N HIS A 55 -15.15 7.69 -8.54
CA HIS A 55 -14.03 7.83 -7.59
C HIS A 55 -13.27 6.51 -7.41
N HIS A 56 -13.99 5.40 -7.22
CA HIS A 56 -13.36 4.09 -7.09
C HIS A 56 -12.63 3.68 -8.38
N MET A 57 -13.27 3.86 -9.53
CA MET A 57 -12.66 3.55 -10.83
C MET A 57 -11.39 4.35 -11.06
N LEU A 58 -11.38 5.64 -10.70
CA LEU A 58 -10.22 6.50 -10.83
C LEU A 58 -9.08 6.10 -9.87
N MET A 59 -9.40 5.77 -8.61
CA MET A 59 -8.42 5.20 -7.68
C MET A 59 -7.78 3.93 -8.22
N MET A 60 -8.57 3.03 -8.81
CA MET A 60 -8.06 1.80 -9.42
C MET A 60 -7.18 2.08 -10.64
N ALA A 61 -7.48 3.10 -11.44
CA ALA A 61 -6.66 3.53 -12.57
C ALA A 61 -5.29 4.02 -12.08
N HIS A 62 -5.23 4.89 -11.07
CA HIS A 62 -3.97 5.36 -10.48
C HIS A 62 -3.16 4.19 -9.89
N MET A 63 -3.80 3.27 -9.16
CA MET A 63 -3.12 2.09 -8.61
C MET A 63 -2.53 1.20 -9.73
N LYS A 64 -3.25 1.06 -10.86
CA LYS A 64 -2.73 0.34 -12.02
C LYS A 64 -1.52 1.03 -12.63
N SER A 65 -1.58 2.35 -12.85
CA SER A 65 -0.45 3.15 -13.35
C SER A 65 0.77 3.02 -12.44
N MET A 66 0.60 3.18 -11.12
CA MET A 66 1.68 2.99 -10.16
C MET A 66 2.29 1.58 -10.26
N SER A 67 1.47 0.55 -10.42
CA SER A 67 1.96 -0.82 -10.58
C SER A 67 2.79 -1.00 -11.88
N GLU A 68 2.44 -0.31 -12.95
CA GLU A 68 3.18 -0.33 -14.22
C GLU A 68 4.51 0.41 -14.08
N PHE A 69 4.53 1.60 -13.50
CA PHE A 69 5.77 2.35 -13.23
C PHE A 69 6.72 1.55 -12.31
N ALA A 70 6.19 0.96 -11.22
CA ALA A 70 7.00 0.13 -10.33
C ALA A 70 7.60 -1.09 -11.04
N ARG A 71 6.86 -1.77 -11.93
CA ARG A 71 7.40 -2.87 -12.73
C ARG A 71 8.50 -2.40 -13.67
N THR A 72 8.28 -1.31 -14.38
CA THR A 72 9.24 -0.75 -15.33
C THR A 72 10.53 -0.37 -14.61
N LEU A 73 10.44 0.27 -13.45
CA LEU A 73 11.61 0.63 -12.63
C LEU A 73 12.33 -0.61 -12.09
N ARG A 74 11.59 -1.61 -11.59
CA ARG A 74 12.17 -2.88 -11.14
C ARG A 74 12.91 -3.59 -12.27
N ASP A 75 12.27 -3.70 -13.44
CA ASP A 75 12.82 -4.43 -14.58
C ASP A 75 14.10 -3.76 -15.10
N GLN A 76 14.23 -2.45 -14.91
CA GLN A 76 15.46 -1.72 -15.20
C GLN A 76 16.51 -1.94 -14.10
N ALA A 77 16.10 -1.90 -12.83
CA ALA A 77 17.02 -2.03 -11.69
C ALA A 77 17.63 -3.44 -11.55
N VAL A 78 17.01 -4.49 -12.11
CA VAL A 78 17.56 -5.86 -12.08
C VAL A 78 18.46 -6.18 -13.29
N LYS A 79 18.62 -5.28 -14.25
CA LYS A 79 19.55 -5.47 -15.36
C LYS A 79 21.00 -5.38 -14.89
N PRO A 80 21.95 -6.03 -15.60
CA PRO A 80 23.37 -5.96 -15.26
C PRO A 80 23.99 -4.57 -15.52
N GLU A 81 23.38 -3.78 -16.40
CA GLU A 81 23.81 -2.41 -16.68
C GLU A 81 23.46 -1.48 -15.52
N ALA A 82 24.21 -0.38 -15.39
CA ALA A 82 23.92 0.64 -14.41
C ALA A 82 22.50 1.21 -14.62
N LEU A 83 21.78 1.41 -13.52
CA LEU A 83 20.45 2.03 -13.54
C LEU A 83 20.57 3.45 -14.11
N ASP A 84 19.81 3.76 -15.14
CA ASP A 84 19.67 5.11 -15.66
C ASP A 84 18.99 6.01 -14.59
N VAL A 85 19.74 7.00 -14.11
CA VAL A 85 19.33 7.87 -13.00
C VAL A 85 18.16 8.75 -13.38
N GLU A 86 18.17 9.31 -14.59
CA GLU A 86 17.08 10.20 -15.06
C GLU A 86 15.78 9.40 -15.26
N PHE A 87 15.89 8.23 -15.86
CA PHE A 87 14.78 7.29 -16.00
C PHE A 87 14.21 6.88 -14.63
N ALA A 88 15.08 6.57 -13.66
CA ALA A 88 14.65 6.19 -12.32
C ALA A 88 13.93 7.34 -11.62
N ARG A 89 14.47 8.55 -11.67
CA ARG A 89 13.85 9.76 -11.10
C ARG A 89 12.50 10.05 -11.73
N ALA A 90 12.39 9.97 -13.05
CA ALA A 90 11.12 10.18 -13.76
C ALA A 90 10.06 9.15 -13.33
N ASN A 91 10.42 7.87 -13.25
CA ASN A 91 9.47 6.83 -12.78
C ASN A 91 9.02 7.05 -11.34
N VAL A 92 9.93 7.43 -10.44
CA VAL A 92 9.59 7.70 -9.03
C VAL A 92 8.72 8.95 -8.90
N ALA A 93 8.95 9.99 -9.70
CA ALA A 93 8.09 11.18 -9.75
C ALA A 93 6.65 10.80 -10.18
N GLU A 94 6.49 9.92 -11.16
CA GLU A 94 5.17 9.43 -11.57
C GLU A 94 4.51 8.55 -10.50
N LEU A 95 5.27 7.73 -9.76
CA LEU A 95 4.77 6.99 -8.61
C LEU A 95 4.21 7.95 -7.55
N ARG A 96 4.96 9.02 -7.22
CA ARG A 96 4.52 10.07 -6.28
C ARG A 96 3.26 10.77 -6.76
N HIS A 97 3.25 11.25 -8.00
CA HIS A 97 2.11 11.95 -8.58
C HIS A 97 0.82 11.10 -8.50
N ASN A 98 0.89 9.83 -8.89
CA ASN A 98 -0.25 8.93 -8.84
C ASN A 98 -0.69 8.61 -7.39
N LEU A 99 0.24 8.51 -6.44
CA LEU A 99 -0.06 8.31 -5.03
C LEU A 99 -0.83 9.50 -4.46
N ASP A 100 -0.36 10.72 -4.70
CA ASP A 100 -1.00 11.95 -4.21
C ASP A 100 -2.40 12.12 -4.81
N ALA A 101 -2.56 11.84 -6.11
CA ALA A 101 -3.87 11.84 -6.77
C ALA A 101 -4.82 10.81 -6.14
N MET A 102 -4.34 9.59 -5.87
CA MET A 102 -5.12 8.54 -5.23
C MET A 102 -5.54 8.93 -3.81
N GLU A 103 -4.66 9.55 -3.02
CA GLU A 103 -4.97 10.04 -1.67
C GLU A 103 -6.05 11.14 -1.72
N ALA A 104 -5.94 12.11 -2.64
CA ALA A 104 -6.92 13.18 -2.81
C ALA A 104 -8.31 12.64 -3.20
N ILE A 105 -8.37 11.68 -4.13
CA ILE A 105 -9.61 11.03 -4.54
C ILE A 105 -10.22 10.26 -3.36
N HIS A 106 -9.40 9.54 -2.60
CA HIS A 106 -9.86 8.80 -1.43
C HIS A 106 -10.47 9.72 -0.39
N GLN A 107 -9.84 10.84 -0.07
CA GLN A 107 -10.38 11.83 0.87
C GLN A 107 -11.74 12.35 0.42
N LYS A 108 -11.89 12.71 -0.86
CA LYS A 108 -13.18 13.13 -1.43
C LYS A 108 -14.24 12.03 -1.32
N HIS A 109 -13.87 10.80 -1.64
CA HIS A 109 -14.77 9.66 -1.53
C HIS A 109 -15.22 9.42 -0.09
N MET A 110 -14.31 9.52 0.88
CA MET A 110 -14.63 9.39 2.30
C MET A 110 -15.58 10.47 2.80
N GLN A 111 -15.54 11.68 2.25
CA GLN A 111 -16.47 12.75 2.60
C GLN A 111 -17.90 12.45 2.14
N THR A 112 -18.07 11.78 1.01
CA THR A 112 -19.38 11.43 0.44
C THR A 112 -20.03 10.19 1.05
N MET A 113 -19.27 9.40 1.85
CA MET A 113 -19.79 8.19 2.49
C MET A 113 -20.65 8.53 3.72
N SER A 114 -21.80 7.85 3.86
CA SER A 114 -22.63 7.94 5.06
C SER A 114 -21.91 7.37 6.30
N ALA A 115 -22.31 7.83 7.49
CA ALA A 115 -21.78 7.32 8.77
C ALA A 115 -22.03 5.81 8.92
N GLU A 116 -23.18 5.32 8.48
CA GLU A 116 -23.54 3.89 8.50
C GLU A 116 -22.61 3.08 7.59
N MET A 117 -22.33 3.54 6.37
CA MET A 117 -21.41 2.89 5.45
C MET A 117 -19.99 2.87 6.02
N LYS A 118 -19.51 3.97 6.61
CA LYS A 118 -18.19 4.03 7.27
C LYS A 118 -18.09 3.00 8.38
N SER A 119 -19.12 2.88 9.23
CA SER A 119 -19.15 1.88 10.30
C SER A 119 -19.12 0.44 9.76
N LYS A 120 -19.93 0.14 8.74
CA LYS A 120 -19.95 -1.20 8.09
C LYS A 120 -18.60 -1.56 7.45
N MET A 121 -17.86 -0.58 6.98
CA MET A 121 -16.59 -0.78 6.27
C MET A 121 -15.34 -0.55 7.10
N GLN A 122 -15.49 -0.18 8.37
CA GLN A 122 -14.38 0.23 9.24
C GLN A 122 -13.19 -0.72 9.19
N MET A 123 -13.41 -2.02 9.37
CA MET A 123 -12.35 -3.04 9.37
C MET A 123 -11.61 -3.12 8.02
N MET A 124 -12.35 -2.96 6.91
CA MET A 124 -11.75 -2.94 5.58
C MET A 124 -10.95 -1.66 5.36
N MET A 125 -11.48 -0.51 5.79
CA MET A 125 -10.79 0.78 5.70
C MET A 125 -9.50 0.81 6.51
N GLU A 126 -9.48 0.22 7.69
CA GLU A 126 -8.28 0.08 8.52
C GLU A 126 -7.20 -0.76 7.81
N LYS A 127 -7.59 -1.91 7.23
CA LYS A 127 -6.66 -2.74 6.46
C LYS A 127 -6.11 -2.01 5.23
N MET A 128 -6.99 -1.35 4.48
CA MET A 128 -6.58 -0.57 3.32
C MET A 128 -5.71 0.63 3.70
N GLY A 129 -5.98 1.26 4.85
CA GLY A 129 -5.17 2.33 5.41
C GLY A 129 -3.74 1.88 5.70
N LYS A 130 -3.55 0.70 6.30
CA LYS A 130 -2.23 0.11 6.54
C LYS A 130 -1.48 -0.15 5.24
N GLU A 131 -2.13 -0.76 4.25
CA GLU A 131 -1.49 -1.02 2.95
C GLU A 131 -1.09 0.27 2.23
N ARG A 132 -1.93 1.31 2.29
CA ARG A 132 -1.59 2.64 1.72
C ARG A 132 -0.41 3.29 2.43
N ALA A 133 -0.34 3.20 3.76
CA ALA A 133 0.81 3.69 4.51
C ALA A 133 2.10 2.99 4.05
N MET A 134 2.08 1.65 3.91
CA MET A 134 3.23 0.90 3.40
C MET A 134 3.60 1.30 1.97
N VAL A 135 2.62 1.53 1.09
CA VAL A 135 2.86 2.05 -0.27
C VAL A 135 3.57 3.41 -0.21
N LYS A 136 3.09 4.31 0.64
CA LYS A 136 3.69 5.64 0.83
C LYS A 136 5.13 5.55 1.31
N ASP A 137 5.40 4.71 2.31
CA ASP A 137 6.74 4.51 2.84
C ASP A 137 7.71 4.00 1.76
N GLN A 138 7.26 3.07 0.91
CA GLN A 138 8.08 2.56 -0.19
C GLN A 138 8.34 3.63 -1.28
N VAL A 139 7.37 4.50 -1.57
CA VAL A 139 7.58 5.60 -2.52
C VAL A 139 8.58 6.61 -1.95
N ILE A 140 8.49 6.96 -0.66
CA ILE A 140 9.46 7.84 0.02
C ILE A 140 10.86 7.23 0.01
N ALA A 141 10.99 5.93 0.25
CA ALA A 141 12.27 5.24 0.19
C ALA A 141 12.86 5.30 -1.23
N LEU A 142 12.06 5.05 -2.26
CA LEU A 142 12.49 5.17 -3.65
C LEU A 142 12.92 6.60 -4.02
N GLU A 143 12.19 7.62 -3.55
CA GLU A 143 12.60 9.02 -3.74
C GLU A 143 14.00 9.29 -3.15
N THR A 144 14.27 8.73 -1.96
CA THR A 144 15.59 8.86 -1.32
C THR A 144 16.66 8.13 -2.12
N ASP A 145 16.38 6.90 -2.55
CA ASP A 145 17.34 6.08 -3.32
C ASP A 145 17.78 6.76 -4.63
N VAL A 146 16.82 7.33 -5.36
CA VAL A 146 17.12 7.93 -6.69
C VAL A 146 17.68 9.36 -6.62
N GLN A 147 17.79 9.97 -5.42
CA GLN A 147 18.47 11.25 -5.25
C GLN A 147 19.99 11.14 -5.47
N SER A 148 20.57 9.98 -5.19
CA SER A 148 21.98 9.72 -5.49
C SER A 148 22.26 9.81 -6.98
N ASN A 149 23.48 10.25 -7.36
CA ASN A 149 23.96 10.19 -8.73
C ASN A 149 24.32 8.75 -9.17
N THR A 150 24.44 7.85 -8.20
CA THR A 150 24.68 6.41 -8.40
C THR A 150 23.74 5.63 -7.49
N PRO A 151 22.45 5.52 -7.86
CA PRO A 151 21.49 4.78 -7.05
C PRO A 151 21.89 3.29 -6.94
N ASP A 152 21.72 2.72 -5.74
CA ASP A 152 21.90 1.28 -5.56
C ASP A 152 20.73 0.52 -6.21
N SER A 153 20.99 -0.07 -7.37
CA SER A 153 20.01 -0.85 -8.14
C SER A 153 19.36 -1.97 -7.32
N LYS A 154 20.07 -2.57 -6.35
CA LYS A 154 19.51 -3.62 -5.49
C LYS A 154 18.49 -3.05 -4.50
N GLN A 155 18.75 -1.88 -3.92
CA GLN A 155 17.80 -1.20 -3.04
C GLN A 155 16.57 -0.75 -3.82
N VAL A 156 16.74 -0.11 -4.97
CA VAL A 156 15.64 0.26 -5.86
C VAL A 156 14.80 -0.95 -6.24
N ALA A 157 15.41 -2.08 -6.61
CA ALA A 157 14.70 -3.32 -6.91
C ALA A 157 13.96 -3.88 -5.68
N ALA A 158 14.55 -3.79 -4.48
CA ALA A 158 13.93 -4.27 -3.25
C ALA A 158 12.66 -3.45 -2.89
N HIS A 159 12.76 -2.10 -2.93
CA HIS A 159 11.64 -1.21 -2.65
C HIS A 159 10.53 -1.33 -3.70
N THR A 160 10.85 -1.46 -4.98
CA THR A 160 9.85 -1.69 -6.02
C THR A 160 9.16 -3.04 -5.89
N ASN A 161 9.86 -4.11 -5.50
CA ASN A 161 9.25 -5.40 -5.21
C ASN A 161 8.29 -5.33 -4.01
N ALA A 162 8.69 -4.63 -2.94
CA ALA A 162 7.81 -4.40 -1.79
C ALA A 162 6.55 -3.62 -2.21
N LEU A 163 6.69 -2.56 -2.99
CA LEU A 163 5.59 -1.77 -3.53
C LEU A 163 4.61 -2.63 -4.35
N LEU A 164 5.12 -3.46 -5.28
CA LEU A 164 4.32 -4.38 -6.09
C LEU A 164 3.58 -5.42 -5.24
N LYS A 165 4.18 -5.88 -4.14
CA LYS A 165 3.53 -6.79 -3.18
C LYS A 165 2.32 -6.10 -2.51
N HIS A 166 2.47 -4.85 -2.06
CA HIS A 166 1.37 -4.08 -1.46
C HIS A 166 0.25 -3.81 -2.46
N PHE A 167 0.54 -3.47 -3.71
CA PHE A 167 -0.47 -3.36 -4.77
C PHE A 167 -1.22 -4.68 -5.00
N GLY A 168 -0.50 -5.80 -4.97
CA GLY A 168 -1.10 -7.13 -5.05
C GLY A 168 -2.07 -7.43 -3.90
N MET A 169 -1.74 -7.01 -2.68
CA MET A 169 -2.62 -7.15 -1.51
C MET A 169 -3.85 -6.25 -1.62
N MET A 170 -3.67 -4.99 -1.97
CA MET A 170 -4.77 -4.05 -2.20
C MET A 170 -5.73 -4.55 -3.29
N SER A 171 -5.20 -5.02 -4.42
CA SER A 171 -6.01 -5.58 -5.51
C SER A 171 -6.84 -6.80 -5.08
N LYS A 172 -6.29 -7.68 -4.24
CA LYS A 172 -7.02 -8.83 -3.68
C LYS A 172 -8.17 -8.38 -2.76
N MET A 173 -7.97 -7.33 -1.97
CA MET A 173 -9.01 -6.77 -1.10
C MET A 173 -10.16 -6.16 -1.91
N HIS A 174 -9.89 -5.59 -3.08
CA HIS A 174 -10.90 -5.07 -4.01
C HIS A 174 -11.61 -6.14 -4.87
N GLY A 175 -11.45 -7.42 -4.56
CA GLY A 175 -12.17 -8.49 -5.24
C GLY A 175 -11.53 -8.98 -6.55
N GLY A 176 -10.24 -8.73 -6.75
CA GLY A 176 -9.46 -9.16 -7.93
C GLY A 176 -9.34 -10.67 -8.17
N ASN A 177 -9.99 -11.51 -7.34
CA ASN A 177 -9.89 -12.98 -7.44
C ASN A 177 -10.75 -13.62 -8.55
N LYS A 178 -11.56 -12.82 -9.28
CA LYS A 178 -12.43 -13.40 -10.34
C LYS A 178 -11.66 -13.78 -11.62
N ALA A 179 -10.58 -13.10 -11.94
CA ALA A 179 -9.77 -13.39 -13.13
C ALA A 179 -8.96 -14.70 -13.00
N GLY A 180 -8.40 -14.97 -11.82
CA GLY A 180 -7.64 -16.19 -11.57
C GLY A 180 -8.50 -17.46 -11.62
N LYS A 181 -9.76 -17.41 -11.15
CA LYS A 181 -10.68 -18.53 -11.24
C LYS A 181 -11.10 -18.86 -12.69
N LYS A 182 -11.29 -17.85 -13.54
CA LYS A 182 -11.63 -18.08 -14.96
C LYS A 182 -10.47 -18.74 -15.72
N MET A 183 -9.22 -18.34 -15.48
CA MET A 183 -8.05 -18.97 -16.13
C MET A 183 -7.82 -20.40 -15.62
N ALA A 184 -7.98 -20.66 -14.33
CA ALA A 184 -7.85 -21.99 -13.76
C ALA A 184 -8.94 -22.94 -14.27
N MET A 185 -10.17 -22.44 -14.45
CA MET A 185 -11.28 -23.23 -15.03
C MET A 185 -11.06 -23.53 -16.52
N LYS A 186 -10.55 -22.56 -17.31
CA LYS A 186 -10.24 -22.75 -18.71
C LYS A 186 -9.11 -23.78 -18.89
N LYS A 187 -8.03 -23.70 -18.10
CA LYS A 187 -6.94 -24.67 -18.14
C LYS A 187 -7.37 -26.09 -17.75
N LYS A 188 -8.38 -26.22 -16.89
CA LYS A 188 -8.93 -27.52 -16.49
C LYS A 188 -9.87 -28.12 -17.54
N MET A 189 -10.49 -27.31 -18.39
CA MET A 189 -11.28 -27.76 -19.54
C MET A 189 -10.39 -28.21 -20.69
N ASP A 190 -9.32 -27.47 -21.00
CA ASP A 190 -8.40 -27.77 -22.07
C ASP A 190 -7.54 -29.04 -21.81
N MET A 191 -7.43 -29.50 -20.53
CA MET A 191 -6.73 -30.74 -20.16
C MET A 191 -7.63 -32.00 -20.18
N LYS A 192 -8.93 -31.85 -20.47
CA LYS A 192 -9.89 -32.98 -20.54
C LYS A 192 -10.29 -33.35 -21.96
N MET A 193 -9.76 -32.69 -22.97
CA MET A 193 -9.83 -33.06 -24.37
C MET A 193 -8.54 -33.77 -24.79
#